data_63e95dcff272195d0fa613b9399aed8f
#
_entry.id   63e95dcff272195d0fa613b9399aed8f
#
_cell.length_a   1.000
_cell.length_b   1.000
_cell.length_c   1.000
_cell.angle_alpha   90.00
_cell.angle_beta   90.00
_cell.angle_gamma   90.00
#
_symmetry.space_group_name_H-M   'P 1'
#
loop_
_entity.id
_entity.type
_entity.pdbx_description
1 polymer ?
#
loop_
_entity_poly.entity_id
_entity_poly.type
_entity_poly.pdbx_seq_one_letter_code
_entity_poly.pdbx_strand_id
1 'polypeptide(L)'
;MMFVERNPLSMRMISVLISVFLAVSASTAQYSGGTGDPNDPYQIATAVDLIALGERPQDYDKHFVLTADIDLDPNLPGGKVFDKAVIGAAESPTASEGSNRATPFTGVFDGRGHVIWNLTIVGGGYLGLFAELGAEAQVRNLGLEAVEVSGTGCFVGCL
;
A
#
# COMPACT_ATOMS: atom_id res chain seq x y z
N MET A 1 -25.00 -71.22 -41.94
CA MET A 1 -25.64 -71.04 -40.64
C MET A 1 -24.59 -70.42 -39.75
N MET A 2 -24.64 -69.10 -39.70
CA MET A 2 -23.58 -68.31 -39.11
C MET A 2 -24.20 -67.36 -38.08
N PHE A 3 -23.98 -67.66 -36.80
CA PHE A 3 -24.45 -66.86 -35.70
C PHE A 3 -23.53 -65.63 -35.57
N VAL A 4 -24.13 -64.44 -35.75
CA VAL A 4 -23.46 -63.18 -35.45
C VAL A 4 -23.77 -62.81 -34.00
N GLU A 5 -22.80 -62.99 -33.15
CA GLU A 5 -22.86 -62.49 -31.80
C GLU A 5 -22.79 -60.97 -31.80
N ARG A 6 -23.86 -60.36 -31.31
CA ARG A 6 -23.90 -58.92 -31.04
C ARG A 6 -23.20 -58.68 -29.71
N ASN A 7 -22.05 -58.14 -29.82
CA ASN A 7 -21.32 -57.62 -28.66
C ASN A 7 -22.05 -56.39 -28.08
N PRO A 8 -22.48 -56.45 -26.82
CA PRO A 8 -23.08 -55.27 -26.21
C PRO A 8 -22.00 -54.24 -25.97
N LEU A 9 -22.13 -53.13 -26.66
CA LEU A 9 -21.34 -51.96 -26.46
C LEU A 9 -21.39 -51.57 -24.98
N SER A 10 -20.30 -51.80 -24.30
CA SER A 10 -20.02 -51.27 -22.99
C SER A 10 -20.07 -49.76 -23.09
N MET A 11 -21.18 -49.24 -22.64
CA MET A 11 -21.38 -47.80 -22.43
C MET A 11 -20.41 -47.36 -21.34
N ARG A 12 -19.19 -47.00 -21.77
CA ARG A 12 -18.23 -46.35 -20.91
C ARG A 12 -18.80 -45.01 -20.57
N MET A 13 -19.38 -44.92 -19.38
CA MET A 13 -19.64 -43.65 -18.72
C MET A 13 -18.31 -42.97 -18.54
N ILE A 14 -18.03 -42.03 -19.43
CA ILE A 14 -16.96 -41.06 -19.22
C ILE A 14 -17.44 -40.16 -18.12
N SER A 15 -17.05 -40.48 -16.89
CA SER A 15 -17.18 -39.60 -15.75
C SER A 15 -16.24 -38.42 -15.98
N VAL A 16 -16.78 -37.39 -16.55
CA VAL A 16 -16.07 -36.08 -16.63
C VAL A 16 -15.99 -35.55 -15.19
N LEU A 17 -14.90 -35.89 -14.52
CA LEU A 17 -14.46 -35.20 -13.31
C LEU A 17 -14.17 -33.77 -13.74
N ILE A 18 -15.18 -32.90 -13.62
CA ILE A 18 -14.98 -31.45 -13.63
C ILE A 18 -14.28 -31.14 -12.32
N SER A 19 -12.96 -31.19 -12.34
CA SER A 19 -12.13 -30.58 -11.31
C SER A 19 -12.36 -29.08 -11.41
N VAL A 20 -13.28 -28.58 -10.59
CA VAL A 20 -13.38 -27.16 -10.30
C VAL A 20 -12.09 -26.79 -9.58
N PHE A 21 -11.09 -26.37 -10.36
CA PHE A 21 -9.94 -25.68 -9.83
C PHE A 21 -10.48 -24.35 -9.28
N LEU A 22 -10.79 -24.35 -7.99
CA LEU A 22 -10.91 -23.11 -7.26
C LEU A 22 -9.52 -22.48 -7.32
N ALA A 23 -9.30 -21.60 -8.29
CA ALA A 23 -8.18 -20.70 -8.28
C ALA A 23 -8.39 -19.80 -7.06
N VAL A 24 -7.87 -20.21 -5.92
CA VAL A 24 -7.58 -19.31 -4.83
C VAL A 24 -6.58 -18.34 -5.42
N SER A 25 -7.08 -17.21 -5.93
CA SER A 25 -6.24 -16.05 -6.16
C SER A 25 -5.64 -15.75 -4.80
N ALA A 26 -4.40 -16.18 -4.58
CA ALA A 26 -3.59 -15.63 -3.52
C ALA A 26 -3.44 -14.16 -3.89
N SER A 27 -4.37 -13.33 -3.40
CA SER A 27 -4.15 -11.90 -3.30
C SER A 27 -2.87 -11.80 -2.50
N THR A 28 -1.77 -11.46 -3.14
CA THR A 28 -0.57 -11.05 -2.42
C THR A 28 -1.04 -9.90 -1.55
N ALA A 29 -1.10 -10.14 -0.25
CA ALA A 29 -1.53 -9.12 0.69
C ALA A 29 -0.65 -7.90 0.43
N GLN A 30 -1.28 -6.81 0.04
CA GLN A 30 -0.62 -5.59 -0.41
C GLN A 30 0.04 -4.88 0.77
N TYR A 31 -0.49 -5.11 1.96
CA TYR A 31 -0.05 -4.65 3.27
C TYR A 31 -0.03 -5.86 4.21
N SER A 32 0.38 -5.65 5.43
CA SER A 32 0.41 -6.74 6.44
C SER A 32 -0.96 -7.31 6.80
N GLY A 33 -2.05 -6.70 6.33
CA GLY A 33 -3.41 -7.21 6.49
C GLY A 33 -4.48 -6.18 6.20
N GLY A 34 -5.75 -6.57 6.36
CA GLY A 34 -6.93 -5.73 6.16
C GLY A 34 -7.34 -5.57 4.69
N THR A 35 -8.49 -4.95 4.49
CA THR A 35 -9.09 -4.67 3.17
C THR A 35 -9.14 -3.17 2.84
N GLY A 36 -8.82 -2.30 3.82
CA GLY A 36 -8.91 -0.85 3.69
C GLY A 36 -10.29 -0.28 4.00
N ASP A 37 -11.23 -1.13 4.40
CA ASP A 37 -12.56 -0.70 4.84
C ASP A 37 -12.52 -0.14 6.27
N PRO A 38 -13.49 0.70 6.68
CA PRO A 38 -13.55 1.24 8.04
C PRO A 38 -13.54 0.18 9.16
N ASN A 39 -14.12 -0.98 8.89
CA ASN A 39 -14.20 -2.09 9.86
C ASN A 39 -13.05 -3.09 9.74
N ASP A 40 -12.27 -3.02 8.66
CA ASP A 40 -11.12 -3.86 8.38
C ASP A 40 -10.02 -3.03 7.69
N PRO A 41 -9.43 -2.04 8.39
CA PRO A 41 -8.44 -1.14 7.81
C PRO A 41 -7.17 -1.89 7.40
N TYR A 42 -6.48 -1.39 6.37
CA TYR A 42 -5.17 -1.89 6.01
C TYR A 42 -4.19 -1.78 7.18
N GLN A 43 -3.43 -2.84 7.41
CA GLN A 43 -2.47 -2.94 8.51
C GLN A 43 -1.07 -2.61 8.01
N ILE A 44 -0.47 -1.60 8.60
CA ILE A 44 0.91 -1.19 8.36
C ILE A 44 1.74 -1.68 9.56
N ALA A 45 2.54 -2.71 9.35
CA ALA A 45 3.38 -3.31 10.37
C ALA A 45 4.88 -3.12 10.11
N THR A 46 5.24 -2.71 8.88
CA THR A 46 6.64 -2.62 8.44
C THR A 46 6.90 -1.34 7.65
N ALA A 47 8.18 -0.95 7.54
CA ALA A 47 8.60 0.13 6.64
C ALA A 47 8.20 -0.14 5.18
N VAL A 48 8.21 -1.42 4.77
CA VAL A 48 7.80 -1.81 3.41
C VAL A 48 6.33 -1.52 3.17
N ASP A 49 5.44 -1.79 4.13
CA ASP A 49 4.01 -1.46 4.01
C ASP A 49 3.80 0.05 3.87
N LEU A 50 4.50 0.84 4.67
CA LEU A 50 4.38 2.30 4.64
C LEU A 50 4.89 2.88 3.32
N ILE A 51 6.00 2.38 2.80
CA ILE A 51 6.54 2.76 1.49
C ILE A 51 5.57 2.34 0.38
N ALA A 52 5.01 1.13 0.46
CA ALA A 52 4.03 0.65 -0.50
C ALA A 52 2.77 1.52 -0.54
N LEU A 53 2.32 2.03 0.61
CA LEU A 53 1.24 3.02 0.66
C LEU A 53 1.61 4.27 -0.14
N GLY A 54 2.83 4.79 0.02
CA GLY A 54 3.30 5.95 -0.72
C GLY A 54 3.31 5.78 -2.24
N GLU A 55 3.45 4.54 -2.71
CA GLU A 55 3.47 4.17 -4.14
C GLU A 55 2.08 3.85 -4.71
N ARG A 56 1.00 3.99 -3.90
CA ARG A 56 -0.36 3.55 -4.27
C ARG A 56 -1.41 4.63 -4.07
N PRO A 57 -1.42 5.67 -4.91
CA PRO A 57 -2.39 6.76 -4.79
C PRO A 57 -3.85 6.32 -4.91
N GLN A 58 -4.14 5.16 -5.50
CA GLN A 58 -5.48 4.58 -5.57
C GLN A 58 -6.04 4.14 -4.21
N ASP A 59 -5.20 4.03 -3.18
CA ASP A 59 -5.60 3.62 -1.85
C ASP A 59 -5.72 4.80 -0.87
N TYR A 60 -5.46 6.03 -1.32
CA TYR A 60 -5.41 7.21 -0.45
C TYR A 60 -6.77 7.63 0.14
N ASP A 61 -7.86 7.04 -0.29
CA ASP A 61 -9.20 7.19 0.26
C ASP A 61 -9.57 6.12 1.31
N LYS A 62 -8.66 5.17 1.57
CA LYS A 62 -8.89 4.02 2.44
C LYS A 62 -8.53 4.30 3.90
N HIS A 63 -8.81 3.31 4.74
CA HIS A 63 -8.49 3.32 6.16
C HIS A 63 -7.23 2.51 6.42
N PHE A 64 -6.33 3.08 7.22
CA PHE A 64 -5.05 2.49 7.60
C PHE A 64 -4.85 2.53 9.11
N VAL A 65 -4.20 1.51 9.65
CA VAL A 65 -3.79 1.45 11.05
C VAL A 65 -2.34 1.00 11.15
N LEU A 66 -1.57 1.61 12.03
CA LEU A 66 -0.32 1.03 12.46
C LEU A 66 -0.59 -0.13 13.42
N THR A 67 0.17 -1.20 13.28
CA THR A 67 0.12 -2.38 14.17
C THR A 67 1.45 -2.62 14.86
N ALA A 68 2.48 -1.83 14.53
CA ALA A 68 3.79 -1.81 15.16
C ALA A 68 4.42 -0.43 14.96
N ASP A 69 5.46 -0.14 15.73
CA ASP A 69 6.32 1.00 15.49
C ASP A 69 7.13 0.78 14.20
N ILE A 70 7.32 1.83 13.42
CA ILE A 70 7.97 1.76 12.11
C ILE A 70 9.32 2.49 12.16
N ASP A 71 10.40 1.76 11.92
CA ASP A 71 11.73 2.34 11.80
C ASP A 71 12.06 2.58 10.31
N LEU A 72 12.34 3.83 9.96
CA LEU A 72 12.72 4.27 8.61
C LEU A 72 14.20 4.62 8.49
N ASP A 73 15.05 4.11 9.40
CA ASP A 73 16.50 4.36 9.35
C ASP A 73 17.04 3.96 7.96
N PRO A 74 17.64 4.91 7.21
CA PRO A 74 18.18 4.63 5.88
C PRO A 74 19.34 3.63 5.89
N ASN A 75 19.95 3.35 7.06
CA ASN A 75 21.02 2.38 7.20
C ASN A 75 20.54 0.94 7.42
N LEU A 76 19.25 0.73 7.66
CA LEU A 76 18.68 -0.61 7.79
C LEU A 76 18.43 -1.27 6.42
N PRO A 77 18.36 -2.61 6.34
CA PRO A 77 18.01 -3.30 5.12
C PRO A 77 16.63 -2.83 4.57
N GLY A 78 16.63 -2.27 3.35
CA GLY A 78 15.43 -1.69 2.73
C GLY A 78 15.15 -0.23 3.14
N GLY A 79 15.97 0.34 4.03
CA GLY A 79 15.92 1.76 4.39
C GLY A 79 16.39 2.65 3.24
N LYS A 80 15.91 3.88 3.24
CA LYS A 80 16.30 4.89 2.24
C LYS A 80 16.15 6.30 2.79
N VAL A 81 16.94 7.22 2.26
CA VAL A 81 16.67 8.65 2.34
C VAL A 81 15.62 8.97 1.30
N PHE A 82 14.52 9.61 1.70
CA PHE A 82 13.47 10.03 0.79
C PHE A 82 13.85 11.35 0.12
N ASP A 83 13.49 11.55 -1.14
CA ASP A 83 13.68 12.79 -1.90
C ASP A 83 12.40 13.62 -2.03
N LYS A 84 11.31 13.10 -1.51
CA LYS A 84 9.96 13.66 -1.51
C LYS A 84 9.17 13.12 -0.32
N ALA A 85 7.96 13.61 -0.11
CA ALA A 85 7.08 13.05 0.91
C ALA A 85 6.87 11.54 0.72
N VAL A 86 6.67 10.85 1.83
CA VAL A 86 6.48 9.38 1.79
C VAL A 86 5.14 9.04 1.16
N ILE A 87 4.08 9.78 1.49
CA ILE A 87 2.70 9.55 1.03
C ILE A 87 2.21 10.78 0.27
N GLY A 88 1.63 10.58 -0.90
CA GLY A 88 1.00 11.63 -1.69
C GLY A 88 1.95 12.48 -2.52
N ALA A 89 3.23 12.12 -2.62
CA ALA A 89 4.20 12.87 -3.39
C ALA A 89 3.84 12.91 -4.88
N ALA A 90 4.01 14.06 -5.51
CA ALA A 90 3.93 14.19 -6.95
C ALA A 90 5.05 13.39 -7.63
N GLU A 91 4.76 12.77 -8.76
CA GLU A 91 5.71 11.88 -9.43
C GLU A 91 6.91 12.58 -10.07
N SER A 92 6.87 13.88 -10.27
CA SER A 92 7.99 14.62 -10.86
C SER A 92 8.09 16.07 -10.39
N PRO A 93 9.23 16.51 -9.88
CA PRO A 93 9.47 17.91 -9.55
C PRO A 93 9.72 18.82 -10.75
N THR A 94 9.74 18.26 -11.99
CA THR A 94 10.13 19.00 -13.22
C THR A 94 8.96 19.37 -14.13
N ALA A 95 7.72 19.05 -13.76
CA ALA A 95 6.59 19.48 -14.58
C ALA A 95 6.27 20.95 -14.33
N SER A 96 6.07 21.67 -15.44
CA SER A 96 5.62 23.07 -15.46
C SER A 96 4.43 23.26 -14.54
N GLU A 97 4.40 24.38 -13.84
CA GLU A 97 3.34 24.81 -12.95
C GLU A 97 1.95 24.54 -13.55
N GLY A 98 1.26 23.52 -13.05
CA GLY A 98 -0.12 23.20 -13.44
C GLY A 98 -0.50 21.73 -13.54
N SER A 99 0.41 20.79 -13.71
CA SER A 99 0.07 19.36 -13.92
C SER A 99 0.67 18.37 -12.93
N ASN A 100 1.44 18.85 -11.95
CA ASN A 100 2.15 17.98 -10.99
C ASN A 100 1.71 18.24 -9.55
N ARG A 101 0.40 18.21 -9.32
CA ARG A 101 -0.10 18.25 -7.95
C ARG A 101 0.14 16.90 -7.30
N ALA A 102 0.56 16.95 -6.05
CA ALA A 102 0.50 15.80 -5.16
C ALA A 102 -0.94 15.22 -5.19
N THR A 103 -1.06 13.91 -5.13
CA THR A 103 -2.38 13.30 -4.91
C THR A 103 -2.67 13.39 -3.41
N PRO A 104 -3.67 14.17 -2.98
CA PRO A 104 -3.95 14.32 -1.57
C PRO A 104 -4.36 12.99 -0.93
N PHE A 105 -3.87 12.72 0.26
CA PHE A 105 -4.42 11.67 1.09
C PHE A 105 -5.76 12.15 1.66
N THR A 106 -6.83 11.37 1.47
CA THR A 106 -8.19 11.71 1.88
C THR A 106 -8.80 10.71 2.86
N GLY A 107 -8.11 9.63 3.12
CA GLY A 107 -8.55 8.54 3.98
C GLY A 107 -8.31 8.80 5.48
N VAL A 108 -8.27 7.70 6.22
CA VAL A 108 -7.99 7.72 7.67
C VAL A 108 -6.69 6.96 7.94
N PHE A 109 -5.76 7.60 8.65
CA PHE A 109 -4.53 7.00 9.11
C PHE A 109 -4.49 7.03 10.64
N ASP A 110 -4.69 5.89 11.29
CA ASP A 110 -4.68 5.77 12.74
C ASP A 110 -3.38 5.09 13.21
N GLY A 111 -2.53 5.86 13.84
CA GLY A 111 -1.28 5.36 14.41
C GLY A 111 -1.46 4.44 15.62
N ARG A 112 -2.64 4.40 16.25
CA ARG A 112 -2.93 3.60 17.46
C ARG A 112 -1.93 3.81 18.60
N GLY A 113 -1.25 4.93 18.64
CA GLY A 113 -0.22 5.25 19.62
C GLY A 113 1.18 4.75 19.25
N HIS A 114 1.34 4.14 18.08
CA HIS A 114 2.64 3.76 17.53
C HIS A 114 3.41 4.96 16.99
N VAL A 115 4.71 4.78 16.84
CA VAL A 115 5.65 5.80 16.41
C VAL A 115 6.31 5.40 15.08
N ILE A 116 6.47 6.39 14.20
CA ILE A 116 7.37 6.31 13.04
C ILE A 116 8.61 7.12 13.38
N TRP A 117 9.78 6.51 13.28
CA TRP A 117 11.03 7.15 13.64
C TRP A 117 12.10 7.04 12.57
N ASN A 118 13.17 7.86 12.75
CA ASN A 118 14.32 7.94 11.85
C ASN A 118 13.95 8.29 10.38
N LEU A 119 12.81 8.94 10.15
CA LEU A 119 12.43 9.41 8.83
C LEU A 119 13.41 10.49 8.36
N THR A 120 14.14 10.24 7.28
CA THR A 120 15.05 11.19 6.66
C THR A 120 14.56 11.58 5.27
N ILE A 121 14.30 12.86 5.04
CA ILE A 121 13.87 13.41 3.76
C ILE A 121 14.81 14.54 3.36
N VAL A 122 15.36 14.47 2.14
CA VAL A 122 16.19 15.53 1.56
C VAL A 122 15.72 15.80 0.13
N GLY A 123 15.05 16.94 -0.10
CA GLY A 123 14.42 17.18 -1.41
C GLY A 123 14.11 18.63 -1.73
N GLY A 124 13.24 18.84 -2.72
CA GLY A 124 12.84 20.16 -3.22
C GLY A 124 11.73 20.81 -2.37
N GLY A 125 10.53 20.28 -2.44
CA GLY A 125 9.36 20.84 -1.75
C GLY A 125 8.28 19.78 -1.55
N TYR A 126 7.24 20.10 -0.78
CA TYR A 126 6.22 19.15 -0.35
C TYR A 126 6.83 17.95 0.39
N LEU A 127 7.65 18.26 1.39
CA LEU A 127 8.41 17.27 2.15
C LEU A 127 7.73 17.03 3.49
N GLY A 128 7.54 15.75 3.83
CA GLY A 128 6.94 15.30 5.07
C GLY A 128 6.53 13.84 4.99
N LEU A 129 5.86 13.35 6.02
CA LEU A 129 5.25 12.02 5.95
C LEU A 129 4.13 12.02 4.89
N PHE A 130 3.29 13.07 4.89
CA PHE A 130 2.28 13.33 3.87
C PHE A 130 2.66 14.57 3.06
N ALA A 131 2.51 14.53 1.74
CA ALA A 131 2.71 15.71 0.88
C ALA A 131 1.54 16.70 0.99
N GLU A 132 0.32 16.18 1.00
CA GLU A 132 -0.91 16.93 1.08
C GLU A 132 -2.00 16.09 1.75
N LEU A 133 -2.74 16.70 2.69
CA LEU A 133 -3.92 16.11 3.29
C LEU A 133 -5.16 16.78 2.69
N GLY A 134 -6.08 15.99 2.16
CA GLY A 134 -7.36 16.47 1.65
C GLY A 134 -8.32 16.85 2.78
N ALA A 135 -9.43 17.47 2.41
CA ALA A 135 -10.38 18.04 3.36
C ALA A 135 -11.01 17.03 4.34
N GLU A 136 -11.09 15.76 3.95
CA GLU A 136 -11.69 14.71 4.77
C GLU A 136 -10.64 13.79 5.42
N ALA A 137 -9.35 14.04 5.16
CA ALA A 137 -8.26 13.28 5.73
C ALA A 137 -8.25 13.33 7.26
N GLN A 138 -7.98 12.21 7.87
CA GLN A 138 -7.78 12.11 9.30
C GLN A 138 -6.47 11.40 9.59
N VAL A 139 -5.56 12.08 10.26
CA VAL A 139 -4.35 11.50 10.84
C VAL A 139 -4.44 11.63 12.34
N ARG A 140 -4.36 10.53 13.07
CA ARG A 140 -4.55 10.55 14.51
C ARG A 140 -3.70 9.49 15.22
N ASN A 141 -3.48 9.72 16.52
CA ASN A 141 -2.78 8.77 17.41
C ASN A 141 -1.41 8.32 16.85
N LEU A 142 -0.71 9.20 16.15
CA LEU A 142 0.57 8.92 15.49
C LEU A 142 1.69 9.71 16.17
N GLY A 143 2.75 9.02 16.56
CA GLY A 143 4.02 9.64 16.96
C GLY A 143 4.99 9.74 15.78
N LEU A 144 5.74 10.85 15.73
CA LEU A 144 6.90 11.00 14.84
C LEU A 144 8.11 11.34 15.71
N GLU A 145 9.18 10.56 15.62
CA GLU A 145 10.40 10.77 16.41
C GLU A 145 11.65 10.70 15.53
N ALA A 146 12.69 11.45 15.92
CA ALA A 146 13.97 11.50 15.19
C ALA A 146 13.80 11.74 13.69
N VAL A 147 12.90 12.67 13.32
CA VAL A 147 12.61 13.02 11.92
C VAL A 147 13.56 14.11 11.46
N GLU A 148 14.22 13.90 10.33
CA GLU A 148 15.06 14.88 9.65
C GLU A 148 14.48 15.24 8.29
N VAL A 149 14.02 16.48 8.12
CA VAL A 149 13.50 16.98 6.84
C VAL A 149 14.31 18.19 6.41
N SER A 150 14.98 18.08 5.26
CA SER A 150 15.79 19.15 4.68
C SER A 150 15.37 19.41 3.25
N GLY A 151 15.08 20.67 2.95
CA GLY A 151 14.63 21.07 1.61
C GLY A 151 14.91 22.50 1.28
N THR A 152 14.94 22.81 -0.03
CA THR A 152 15.19 24.15 -0.57
C THR A 152 13.92 24.85 -1.09
N GLY A 153 12.80 24.13 -1.12
CA GLY A 153 11.52 24.59 -1.67
C GLY A 153 10.53 25.04 -0.59
N CYS A 154 9.29 25.24 -1.03
CA CYS A 154 8.17 25.56 -0.15
C CYS A 154 7.56 24.28 0.44
N PHE A 155 6.76 24.38 1.53
CA PHE A 155 6.02 23.28 2.13
C PHE A 155 6.93 22.15 2.64
N VAL A 156 7.79 22.49 3.56
CA VAL A 156 8.65 21.56 4.29
C VAL A 156 8.07 21.42 5.70
N GLY A 157 7.73 20.19 6.09
CA GLY A 157 7.15 19.88 7.39
C GLY A 157 7.32 18.43 7.76
N CYS A 158 6.95 18.07 9.00
CA CYS A 158 7.03 16.67 9.44
C CYS A 158 5.77 15.86 9.13
N LEU A 159 4.63 16.53 9.07
CA LEU A 159 3.32 15.88 8.85
C LEU A 159 2.63 16.51 7.66
#